data_06665f24282e321f2428c152257af97b
#
_entry.id   06665f24282e321f2428c152257af97b
#
_cell.length_a   1.000
_cell.length_b   1.000
_cell.length_c   1.000
_cell.angle_alpha   90.00
_cell.angle_beta   90.00
_cell.angle_gamma   90.00
#
_symmetry.space_group_name_H-M   'P 1'
#
loop_
_entity.id
_entity.type
_entity.pdbx_description
1 polymer ?
#
loop_
_entity_poly.entity_id
_entity_poly.type
_entity_poly.pdbx_seq_one_letter_code
_entity_poly.pdbx_strand_id
1 'polypeptide(L)'
;MAARRERIQPDKLHVRKDGDKVLYSQVMVVEVGGTRQIFVAGQTARDRDGNCVGLGDMRAQIEQVGQNIRDALEAAGATLADVVRTTTYVTDMDEYFKHQDVRMKFFAQALPTSTTVQVSRLSRPEFMVEIEAFAIV
;
A
#
# COMPACT_ATOMS: atom_id res chain seq x y z
N MET A 1 12.59 -18.39 19.85
CA MET A 1 11.18 -18.03 20.03
C MET A 1 10.46 -18.11 18.68
N ALA A 2 9.31 -18.79 18.62
CA ALA A 2 8.59 -18.96 17.35
C ALA A 2 7.90 -17.65 16.95
N ALA A 3 7.87 -17.38 15.65
CA ALA A 3 7.12 -16.27 15.09
C ALA A 3 5.62 -16.58 15.08
N ARG A 4 4.80 -15.59 15.42
CA ARG A 4 3.35 -15.65 15.26
C ARG A 4 2.97 -14.89 13.99
N ARG A 5 2.03 -15.44 13.24
CA ARG A 5 1.52 -14.82 12.02
C ARG A 5 0.03 -14.54 12.17
N GLU A 6 -0.37 -13.39 11.68
CA GLU A 6 -1.78 -13.00 11.63
C GLU A 6 -2.07 -12.34 10.28
N ARG A 7 -3.10 -12.82 9.59
CA ARG A 7 -3.60 -12.17 8.38
C ARG A 7 -4.71 -11.22 8.78
N ILE A 8 -4.68 -10.01 8.24
CA ILE A 8 -5.72 -9.01 8.48
C ILE A 8 -6.31 -8.58 7.15
N GLN A 9 -7.64 -8.61 7.07
CA GLN A 9 -8.38 -7.99 5.98
C GLN A 9 -9.01 -6.71 6.53
N PRO A 10 -8.44 -5.53 6.23
CA PRO A 10 -9.03 -4.27 6.68
C PRO A 10 -10.40 -4.05 6.07
N ASP A 11 -11.37 -3.61 6.87
CA ASP A 11 -12.73 -3.39 6.40
C ASP A 11 -12.83 -2.34 5.29
N LYS A 12 -11.90 -1.39 5.29
CA LYS A 12 -11.88 -0.29 4.32
C LYS A 12 -11.23 -0.66 3.00
N LEU A 13 -10.55 -1.80 2.91
CA LEU A 13 -9.87 -2.24 1.71
C LEU A 13 -10.67 -3.28 0.93
N HIS A 14 -10.48 -3.24 -0.38
CA HIS A 14 -11.07 -4.22 -1.28
C HIS A 14 -10.50 -5.61 -1.05
N VAL A 15 -11.36 -6.64 -1.02
CA VAL A 15 -10.95 -8.05 -0.92
C VAL A 15 -10.75 -8.61 -2.33
N ARG A 16 -9.54 -9.05 -2.63
CA ARG A 16 -9.23 -9.67 -3.94
C ARG A 16 -9.60 -11.14 -3.90
N LYS A 17 -10.51 -11.54 -4.77
CA LYS A 17 -10.99 -12.90 -4.86
C LYS A 17 -10.97 -13.40 -6.30
N ASP A 18 -10.81 -14.70 -6.45
CA ASP A 18 -11.14 -15.45 -7.66
C ASP A 18 -12.27 -16.43 -7.30
N GLY A 19 -13.49 -16.11 -7.75
CA GLY A 19 -14.69 -16.77 -7.23
C GLY A 19 -14.81 -16.53 -5.73
N ASP A 20 -14.86 -17.61 -4.93
CA ASP A 20 -14.93 -17.53 -3.46
C ASP A 20 -13.56 -17.54 -2.79
N LYS A 21 -12.47 -17.68 -3.56
CA LYS A 21 -11.13 -17.79 -3.02
C LYS A 21 -10.48 -16.41 -2.88
N VAL A 22 -10.05 -16.09 -1.66
CA VAL A 22 -9.21 -14.93 -1.40
C VAL A 22 -7.81 -15.21 -1.97
N LEU A 23 -7.30 -14.29 -2.80
CA LEU A 23 -6.05 -14.51 -3.54
C LEU A 23 -4.80 -14.25 -2.70
N TYR A 24 -4.85 -13.28 -1.78
CA TYR A 24 -3.73 -12.92 -0.91
C TYR A 24 -4.23 -12.10 0.28
N SER A 25 -3.35 -11.91 1.28
CA SER A 25 -3.65 -11.07 2.43
C SER A 25 -3.31 -9.62 2.12
N GLN A 26 -4.19 -8.69 2.44
CA GLN A 26 -3.87 -7.25 2.35
C GLN A 26 -2.81 -6.86 3.38
N VAL A 27 -2.88 -7.45 4.57
CA VAL A 27 -1.93 -7.20 5.65
C VAL A 27 -1.50 -8.52 6.28
N MET A 28 -0.20 -8.66 6.49
CA MET A 28 0.38 -9.75 7.26
C MET A 28 1.17 -9.18 8.43
N VAL A 29 0.84 -9.60 9.63
CA VAL A 29 1.60 -9.24 10.84
C VAL A 29 2.41 -10.43 11.26
N VAL A 30 3.71 -10.23 11.49
CA VAL A 30 4.61 -11.24 12.05
C VAL A 30 5.16 -10.70 13.36
N GLU A 31 4.94 -11.43 14.44
CA GLU A 31 5.41 -11.05 15.77
C GLU A 31 6.54 -11.99 16.19
N VAL A 32 7.67 -11.41 16.56
CA VAL A 32 8.84 -12.13 17.06
C VAL A 32 9.44 -11.31 18.20
N GLY A 33 9.56 -11.92 19.38
CA GLY A 33 10.27 -11.30 20.51
C GLY A 33 9.68 -9.95 20.94
N GLY A 34 8.38 -9.76 20.83
CA GLY A 34 7.72 -8.50 21.19
C GLY A 34 7.75 -7.45 20.10
N THR A 35 8.43 -7.69 18.99
CA THR A 35 8.45 -6.82 17.83
C THR A 35 7.42 -7.31 16.81
N ARG A 36 6.62 -6.39 16.27
CA ARG A 36 5.65 -6.68 15.23
C ARG A 36 6.13 -6.11 13.91
N GLN A 37 6.22 -6.98 12.91
CA GLN A 37 6.54 -6.62 11.53
C GLN A 37 5.25 -6.65 10.73
N ILE A 38 4.96 -5.57 10.03
CA ILE A 38 3.69 -5.39 9.31
C ILE A 38 3.98 -5.24 7.84
N PHE A 39 3.48 -6.20 7.07
CA PHE A 39 3.61 -6.24 5.61
C PHE A 39 2.29 -5.81 5.01
N VAL A 40 2.30 -4.71 4.27
CA VAL A 40 1.13 -4.22 3.54
C VAL A 40 1.31 -4.57 2.07
N ALA A 41 0.36 -5.34 1.52
CA ALA A 41 0.36 -5.69 0.11
C ALA A 41 0.36 -4.44 -0.76
N GLY A 42 0.86 -4.55 -1.98
CA GLY A 42 0.83 -3.46 -2.94
C GLY A 42 -0.58 -2.90 -3.10
N GLN A 43 -0.72 -1.59 -2.88
CA GLN A 43 -1.98 -0.88 -3.01
C GLN A 43 -2.00 -0.11 -4.32
N THR A 44 -3.04 -0.36 -5.11
CA THR A 44 -3.40 0.46 -6.26
C THR A 44 -4.55 1.38 -5.88
N ALA A 45 -4.93 2.28 -6.78
CA ALA A 45 -5.98 3.27 -6.49
C ALA A 45 -7.39 2.66 -6.53
N ARG A 46 -7.62 1.63 -5.74
CA ARG A 46 -8.93 0.98 -5.59
C ARG A 46 -9.65 1.53 -4.38
N ASP A 47 -10.94 1.74 -4.53
CA ASP A 47 -11.82 1.91 -3.39
C ASP A 47 -12.22 0.53 -2.81
N ARG A 48 -13.05 0.55 -1.76
CA ARG A 48 -13.52 -0.68 -1.10
C ARG A 48 -14.26 -1.62 -2.04
N ASP A 49 -14.95 -1.09 -3.04
CA ASP A 49 -15.73 -1.87 -4.00
C ASP A 49 -14.88 -2.40 -5.17
N GLY A 50 -13.60 -2.01 -5.22
CA GLY A 50 -12.66 -2.44 -6.25
C GLY A 50 -12.62 -1.53 -7.47
N ASN A 51 -13.29 -0.38 -7.44
CA ASN A 51 -13.30 0.58 -8.52
C ASN A 51 -12.03 1.44 -8.50
N CYS A 52 -11.56 1.85 -9.68
CA CYS A 52 -10.45 2.78 -9.78
C CYS A 52 -10.89 4.19 -9.38
N VAL A 53 -10.16 4.78 -8.45
CA VAL A 53 -10.30 6.19 -8.06
C VAL A 53 -9.24 7.00 -8.79
N GLY A 54 -9.65 8.06 -9.48
CA GLY A 54 -8.72 8.91 -10.23
C GLY A 54 -8.34 8.33 -11.59
N LEU A 55 -9.33 7.94 -12.39
CA LEU A 55 -9.10 7.47 -13.75
C LEU A 55 -8.37 8.55 -14.56
N GLY A 56 -7.18 8.22 -15.09
CA GLY A 56 -6.34 9.15 -15.84
C GLY A 56 -5.68 10.25 -15.00
N ASP A 57 -5.78 10.18 -13.68
CA ASP A 57 -5.31 11.21 -12.75
C ASP A 57 -4.29 10.62 -11.76
N MET A 58 -3.00 10.78 -12.07
CA MET A 58 -1.91 10.28 -11.23
C MET A 58 -1.99 10.82 -9.79
N ARG A 59 -2.28 12.11 -9.65
CA ARG A 59 -2.36 12.75 -8.34
C ARG A 59 -3.44 12.13 -7.45
N ALA A 60 -4.63 11.96 -8.00
CA ALA A 60 -5.75 11.33 -7.30
C ALA A 60 -5.43 9.87 -6.96
N GLN A 61 -4.73 9.16 -7.84
CA GLN A 61 -4.35 7.79 -7.58
C GLN A 61 -3.31 7.67 -6.46
N ILE A 62 -2.31 8.55 -6.41
CA ILE A 62 -1.34 8.57 -5.30
C ILE A 62 -2.06 8.83 -3.97
N GLU A 63 -3.02 9.76 -3.94
CA GLU A 63 -3.83 10.05 -2.75
C GLU A 63 -4.58 8.80 -2.28
N GLN A 64 -5.26 8.11 -3.19
CA GLN A 64 -6.02 6.90 -2.84
C GLN A 64 -5.11 5.78 -2.34
N VAL A 65 -3.96 5.59 -2.98
CA VAL A 65 -2.98 4.59 -2.55
C VAL A 65 -2.48 4.90 -1.13
N GLY A 66 -2.15 6.16 -0.86
CA GLY A 66 -1.75 6.59 0.48
C GLY A 66 -2.82 6.34 1.53
N GLN A 67 -4.07 6.63 1.22
CA GLN A 67 -5.21 6.34 2.10
C GLN A 67 -5.33 4.84 2.38
N ASN A 68 -5.21 4.01 1.34
CA ASN A 68 -5.29 2.56 1.49
C ASN A 68 -4.18 2.03 2.41
N ILE A 69 -2.96 2.53 2.28
CA ILE A 69 -1.85 2.14 3.16
C ILE A 69 -2.10 2.58 4.60
N ARG A 70 -2.60 3.80 4.81
CA ARG A 70 -3.00 4.27 6.14
C ARG A 70 -4.03 3.34 6.75
N ASP A 71 -5.09 3.01 6.02
CA ASP A 71 -6.16 2.15 6.51
C ASP A 71 -5.64 0.74 6.84
N ALA A 72 -4.74 0.22 6.01
CA ALA A 72 -4.11 -1.07 6.24
C ALA A 72 -3.28 -1.09 7.54
N LEU A 73 -2.48 -0.05 7.74
CA LEU A 73 -1.65 0.07 8.95
C LEU A 73 -2.50 0.23 10.21
N GLU A 74 -3.53 1.07 10.16
CA GLU A 74 -4.43 1.27 11.29
C GLU A 74 -5.14 -0.02 11.69
N ALA A 75 -5.56 -0.84 10.72
CA ALA A 75 -6.16 -2.14 11.00
C ALA A 75 -5.19 -3.09 11.72
N ALA A 76 -3.90 -2.89 11.56
CA ALA A 76 -2.84 -3.66 12.23
C ALA A 76 -2.33 -3.01 13.52
N GLY A 77 -2.93 -1.90 13.94
CA GLY A 77 -2.50 -1.18 15.15
C GLY A 77 -1.24 -0.36 14.96
N ALA A 78 -0.96 0.07 13.74
CA ALA A 78 0.20 0.91 13.40
C ALA A 78 -0.25 2.21 12.72
N THR A 79 0.70 3.07 12.44
CA THR A 79 0.47 4.34 11.73
C THR A 79 1.48 4.52 10.61
N LEU A 80 1.27 5.53 9.78
CA LEU A 80 2.22 5.89 8.73
C LEU A 80 3.61 6.22 9.27
N ALA A 81 3.68 6.71 10.52
CA ALA A 81 4.96 7.01 11.19
C ALA A 81 5.84 5.76 11.43
N ASP A 82 5.24 4.58 11.41
CA ASP A 82 5.92 3.31 11.68
C ASP A 82 6.50 2.68 10.41
N VAL A 83 6.24 3.25 9.25
CA VAL A 83 6.72 2.71 7.97
C VAL A 83 8.23 2.87 7.86
N VAL A 84 8.92 1.78 7.55
CA VAL A 84 10.38 1.77 7.41
C VAL A 84 10.83 1.60 5.96
N ARG A 85 9.95 1.09 5.10
CA ARG A 85 10.28 0.88 3.69
C ARG A 85 9.02 0.97 2.82
N THR A 86 9.17 1.61 1.67
CA THR A 86 8.19 1.57 0.59
C THR A 86 8.85 1.16 -0.71
N THR A 87 8.11 0.42 -1.53
CA THR A 87 8.47 0.17 -2.92
C THR A 87 7.31 0.65 -3.79
N THR A 88 7.62 1.50 -4.76
CA THR A 88 6.63 2.14 -5.62
C THR A 88 6.85 1.70 -7.07
N TYR A 89 5.76 1.29 -7.71
CA TYR A 89 5.72 0.89 -9.11
C TYR A 89 4.84 1.89 -9.86
N VAL A 90 5.35 2.48 -10.94
CA VAL A 90 4.63 3.50 -11.71
C VAL A 90 4.66 3.16 -13.19
N THR A 91 3.64 3.56 -13.92
CA THR A 91 3.58 3.36 -15.37
C THR A 91 4.18 4.54 -16.14
N ASP A 92 4.33 5.70 -15.48
CA ASP A 92 4.92 6.91 -16.05
C ASP A 92 5.70 7.65 -14.95
N MET A 93 7.03 7.49 -14.97
CA MET A 93 7.91 8.05 -13.95
C MET A 93 7.91 9.58 -13.96
N ASP A 94 7.90 10.18 -15.15
CA ASP A 94 7.93 11.64 -15.27
C ASP A 94 6.65 12.27 -14.72
N GLU A 95 5.51 11.64 -14.98
CA GLU A 95 4.23 12.09 -14.44
C GLU A 95 4.18 11.91 -12.91
N TYR A 96 4.68 10.78 -12.42
CA TYR A 96 4.74 10.51 -10.98
C TYR A 96 5.53 11.58 -10.23
N PHE A 97 6.68 11.99 -10.74
CA PHE A 97 7.52 12.99 -10.08
C PHE A 97 6.91 14.39 -10.01
N LYS A 98 5.91 14.69 -10.81
CA LYS A 98 5.19 15.96 -10.71
C LYS A 98 4.33 16.06 -9.45
N HIS A 99 4.09 14.95 -8.75
CA HIS A 99 3.15 14.85 -7.63
C HIS A 99 3.81 14.35 -6.34
N GLN A 100 5.10 14.63 -6.14
CA GLN A 100 5.82 14.24 -4.93
C GLN A 100 5.24 14.86 -3.65
N ASP A 101 4.62 16.02 -3.75
CA ASP A 101 3.95 16.66 -2.62
C ASP A 101 2.83 15.78 -2.04
N VAL A 102 2.07 15.10 -2.88
CA VAL A 102 1.02 14.18 -2.43
C VAL A 102 1.63 12.97 -1.72
N ARG A 103 2.68 12.38 -2.31
CA ARG A 103 3.38 11.27 -1.67
C ARG A 103 3.92 11.68 -0.29
N MET A 104 4.54 12.85 -0.19
CA MET A 104 5.11 13.35 1.05
C MET A 104 4.06 13.64 2.12
N LYS A 105 2.82 13.92 1.74
CA LYS A 105 1.72 14.03 2.68
C LYS A 105 1.56 12.78 3.56
N PHE A 106 1.84 11.59 2.99
CA PHE A 106 1.72 10.33 3.72
C PHE A 106 3.03 9.86 4.36
N PHE A 107 4.17 10.13 3.73
CA PHE A 107 5.43 9.52 4.14
C PHE A 107 6.47 10.49 4.70
N ALA A 108 6.19 11.79 4.78
CA ALA A 108 7.15 12.77 5.29
C ALA A 108 7.55 12.53 6.75
N GLN A 109 6.61 12.09 7.59
CA GLN A 109 6.88 11.87 9.01
C GLN A 109 7.85 10.69 9.23
N ALA A 110 7.64 9.60 8.54
CA ALA A 110 8.46 8.40 8.69
C ALA A 110 9.78 8.49 7.91
N LEU A 111 9.78 9.14 6.75
CA LEU A 111 10.88 9.15 5.79
C LEU A 111 11.45 7.75 5.56
N PRO A 112 10.64 6.79 5.12
CA PRO A 112 11.09 5.41 4.95
C PRO A 112 12.12 5.30 3.83
N THR A 113 12.89 4.21 3.85
CA THR A 113 13.67 3.86 2.65
C THR A 113 12.70 3.65 1.49
N SER A 114 13.11 4.05 0.29
CA SER A 114 12.21 4.08 -0.86
C SER A 114 12.92 3.59 -2.12
N THR A 115 12.24 2.73 -2.86
CA THR A 115 12.62 2.34 -4.21
C THR A 115 11.42 2.61 -5.12
N THR A 116 11.67 3.30 -6.24
CA THR A 116 10.63 3.57 -7.24
C THR A 116 11.10 3.09 -8.60
N VAL A 117 10.27 2.29 -9.27
CA VAL A 117 10.58 1.75 -10.61
C VAL A 117 9.41 1.96 -11.56
N GLN A 118 9.74 2.19 -12.83
CA GLN A 118 8.73 2.21 -13.87
C GLN A 118 8.50 0.81 -14.41
N VAL A 119 7.24 0.47 -14.57
CA VAL A 119 6.79 -0.83 -15.11
C VAL A 119 5.94 -0.60 -16.35
N SER A 120 5.84 -1.61 -17.20
CA SER A 120 5.06 -1.51 -18.44
C SER A 120 3.54 -1.45 -18.16
N ARG A 121 3.09 -2.09 -17.09
CA ARG A 121 1.69 -2.20 -16.72
C ARG A 121 1.53 -2.67 -15.29
N LEU A 122 0.44 -2.26 -14.63
CA LEU A 122 -0.03 -2.83 -13.36
C LEU A 122 -1.15 -3.83 -13.61
N SER A 123 -1.82 -4.30 -12.55
CA SER A 123 -2.83 -5.37 -12.65
C SER A 123 -4.01 -5.01 -13.55
N ARG A 124 -4.35 -3.73 -13.66
CA ARG A 124 -5.34 -3.21 -14.60
C ARG A 124 -4.77 -2.02 -15.36
N PRO A 125 -5.17 -1.81 -16.64
CA PRO A 125 -4.58 -0.74 -17.47
C PRO A 125 -4.75 0.67 -16.90
N GLU A 126 -5.81 0.92 -16.13
CA GLU A 126 -6.09 2.23 -15.55
C GLU A 126 -5.25 2.56 -14.31
N PHE A 127 -4.61 1.59 -13.68
CA PHE A 127 -3.75 1.87 -12.53
C PHE A 127 -2.40 2.41 -12.98
N MET A 128 -2.04 3.56 -12.43
CA MET A 128 -0.81 4.30 -12.78
C MET A 128 0.26 4.18 -11.71
N VAL A 129 -0.11 3.79 -10.48
CA VAL A 129 0.80 3.71 -9.34
C VAL A 129 0.38 2.57 -8.41
N GLU A 130 1.36 1.89 -7.85
CA GLU A 130 1.20 0.87 -6.81
C GLU A 130 2.32 1.04 -5.78
N ILE A 131 1.97 1.02 -4.51
CA ILE A 131 2.94 1.13 -3.41
C ILE A 131 2.71 0.00 -2.43
N GLU A 132 3.77 -0.73 -2.11
CA GLU A 132 3.79 -1.65 -0.99
C GLU A 132 4.57 -1.02 0.17
N ALA A 133 4.23 -1.39 1.40
CA ALA A 133 4.86 -0.82 2.58
C ALA A 133 5.22 -1.90 3.60
N PHE A 134 6.27 -1.62 4.35
CA PHE A 134 6.71 -2.44 5.47
C PHE A 134 6.89 -1.54 6.69
N ALA A 135 6.27 -1.92 7.80
CA ALA A 135 6.33 -1.18 9.05
C ALA A 135 6.79 -2.07 10.20
N ILE A 136 7.36 -1.47 11.23
CA ILE A 136 7.78 -2.17 12.45
C ILE A 136 7.28 -1.39 13.65
N VAL A 137 6.64 -2.09 14.57
CA VAL A 137 6.21 -1.56 15.87
C VAL A 137 6.59 -2.49 17.00
#